data_8d6921761aa23e6db0712ce45427083e
#
_entry.id   8d6921761aa23e6db0712ce45427083e
#
_cell.length_a   1.000
_cell.length_b   1.000
_cell.length_c   1.000
_cell.angle_alpha   90.00
_cell.angle_beta   90.00
_cell.angle_gamma   90.00
#
_symmetry.space_group_name_H-M   'P 1'
#
loop_
_entity.id
_entity.type
_entity.pdbx_description
1 polymer ?
#
loop_
_entity_poly.entity_id
_entity_poly.type
_entity_poly.pdbx_seq_one_letter_code
_entity_poly.pdbx_strand_id
1 'polypeptide(L)'
;TPAPTAQEAVAPVVAEGEAPEPIEPVTGTPTLDQPAAYVPQGNVIDVDISEYAGYAGLIVANGGLEPNPESLFAKQYGFQVRLSLSEEETWSKLNNGRMAASVTTADVLAVLGRQFEVVVPAQIAFSRGADMVVVDTGITSINQLKGKVLAASQFNESEFFIRYLASEAGVPVRVLRDLDARPAPGELGLVFYEDAFVACDAYQHELASGDGRLNGCVGWSPRTEEVVEASNGRAKALVSNRNLLIVADLLLVNKGFAAKHPDWVKGLVHGLLDGNRRLRDDQAANIAVVAQAFQWTEEEARDELGKVHLSNLPENLAFFEGTIDAAGSFQGIFQSSVLAYGAMIRNPADPARFVDLTHLRALAKLPEFANQTIAIAPIRTSTGVALEGDALLSKDIRFFFEPNSSVLDKEATENAGYLDTIKNFLQVSPGSIVLLRGHVDNARVAEFERDGGQALVRNMALKAMALSRQRAEAVRDAL
;
A
#
# COMPACT_ATOMS: atom_id res chain seq x y z
N THR A 1 1.62 -41.16 39.57
CA THR A 1 1.81 -39.99 38.74
C THR A 1 0.44 -39.57 38.21
N PRO A 2 -0.08 -38.39 38.58
CA PRO A 2 -1.33 -37.90 38.01
C PRO A 2 -1.07 -37.40 36.58
N ALA A 3 -2.05 -37.59 35.68
CA ALA A 3 -2.07 -37.13 34.30
C ALA A 3 -2.13 -35.57 34.25
N PRO A 4 -1.57 -34.93 33.22
CA PRO A 4 -1.65 -33.49 33.09
C PRO A 4 -3.09 -33.05 32.82
N THR A 5 -3.56 -32.12 33.62
CA THR A 5 -4.83 -31.42 33.46
C THR A 5 -4.83 -30.70 32.12
N ALA A 6 -5.87 -30.89 31.31
CA ALA A 6 -6.15 -30.13 30.12
C ALA A 6 -6.22 -28.63 30.47
N GLN A 7 -5.43 -27.82 29.80
CA GLN A 7 -5.60 -26.37 29.80
C GLN A 7 -7.00 -26.06 29.25
N GLU A 8 -7.82 -25.43 30.06
CA GLU A 8 -9.07 -24.84 29.59
C GLU A 8 -8.74 -23.83 28.50
N ALA A 9 -9.29 -24.03 27.31
CA ALA A 9 -9.26 -23.06 26.24
C ALA A 9 -9.95 -21.77 26.74
N VAL A 10 -9.22 -20.68 26.82
CA VAL A 10 -9.77 -19.37 27.11
C VAL A 10 -10.78 -19.07 26.00
N ALA A 11 -12.04 -18.90 26.35
CA ALA A 11 -13.07 -18.50 25.43
C ALA A 11 -12.71 -17.13 24.86
N PRO A 12 -12.92 -16.88 23.54
CA PRO A 12 -12.63 -15.60 22.94
C PRO A 12 -13.46 -14.51 23.65
N VAL A 13 -12.81 -13.38 23.94
CA VAL A 13 -13.51 -12.16 24.38
C VAL A 13 -14.38 -11.76 23.18
N VAL A 14 -15.67 -12.03 23.27
CA VAL A 14 -16.67 -11.47 22.36
C VAL A 14 -16.69 -9.98 22.66
N ALA A 15 -16.42 -9.15 21.66
CA ALA A 15 -16.64 -7.70 21.80
C ALA A 15 -18.11 -7.49 22.15
N GLU A 16 -18.39 -7.13 23.40
CA GLU A 16 -19.73 -6.68 23.83
C GLU A 16 -19.93 -5.27 23.26
N GLY A 17 -20.44 -5.20 22.01
CA GLY A 17 -20.77 -3.96 21.34
C GLY A 17 -21.73 -4.22 20.17
N GLU A 18 -22.46 -3.20 19.78
CA GLU A 18 -23.28 -3.18 18.59
C GLU A 18 -22.34 -3.34 17.36
N ALA A 19 -22.74 -4.17 16.38
CA ALA A 19 -21.91 -4.39 15.18
C ALA A 19 -21.69 -3.05 14.45
N PRO A 20 -20.46 -2.75 14.00
CA PRO A 20 -20.25 -1.57 13.17
C PRO A 20 -21.14 -1.58 11.92
N GLU A 21 -21.76 -0.45 11.61
CA GLU A 21 -22.61 -0.32 10.43
C GLU A 21 -21.81 0.24 9.24
N PRO A 22 -22.05 -0.26 8.02
CA PRO A 22 -21.45 0.31 6.81
C PRO A 22 -21.90 1.75 6.59
N ILE A 23 -21.01 2.57 6.08
CA ILE A 23 -21.35 3.92 5.59
C ILE A 23 -21.90 3.85 4.16
N GLU A 24 -22.76 4.83 3.79
CA GLU A 24 -23.18 4.96 2.40
C GLU A 24 -22.00 5.40 1.53
N PRO A 25 -21.63 4.61 0.48
CA PRO A 25 -20.47 4.92 -0.33
C PRO A 25 -20.65 6.22 -1.12
N VAL A 26 -19.62 7.05 -1.12
CA VAL A 26 -19.57 8.27 -1.93
C VAL A 26 -19.38 7.88 -3.41
N THR A 27 -20.21 8.44 -4.27
CA THR A 27 -20.12 8.25 -5.72
C THR A 27 -19.28 9.37 -6.35
N GLY A 28 -18.13 9.02 -6.91
CA GLY A 28 -17.14 9.96 -7.41
C GLY A 28 -16.09 10.31 -6.34
N THR A 29 -15.33 11.37 -6.57
CA THR A 29 -14.31 11.82 -5.60
C THR A 29 -14.93 12.63 -4.47
N PRO A 30 -14.40 12.54 -3.23
CA PRO A 30 -14.93 13.33 -2.12
C PRO A 30 -14.78 14.83 -2.37
N THR A 31 -15.71 15.61 -1.82
CA THR A 31 -15.67 17.06 -1.92
C THR A 31 -14.99 17.63 -0.67
N LEU A 32 -13.96 18.43 -0.86
CA LEU A 32 -13.27 19.12 0.22
C LEU A 32 -13.87 20.51 0.49
N ASP A 33 -13.72 20.97 1.72
CA ASP A 33 -14.00 22.35 2.09
C ASP A 33 -13.18 23.32 1.24
N GLN A 34 -13.67 24.56 1.09
CA GLN A 34 -12.97 25.59 0.32
C GLN A 34 -11.57 25.85 0.89
N PRO A 35 -10.54 25.98 0.04
CA PRO A 35 -9.18 26.16 0.49
C PRO A 35 -8.99 27.51 1.21
N ALA A 36 -8.28 27.47 2.34
CA ALA A 36 -7.85 28.63 3.08
C ALA A 36 -6.45 28.41 3.65
N ALA A 37 -5.71 29.52 3.87
CA ALA A 37 -4.39 29.43 4.46
C ALA A 37 -4.49 29.18 5.97
N TYR A 38 -3.72 28.23 6.48
CA TYR A 38 -3.52 28.05 7.92
C TYR A 38 -2.77 29.25 8.49
N VAL A 39 -3.20 29.69 9.68
CA VAL A 39 -2.58 30.79 10.43
C VAL A 39 -2.13 30.26 11.79
N PRO A 40 -0.80 30.22 12.06
CA PRO A 40 -0.28 29.72 13.34
C PRO A 40 -0.80 30.52 14.54
N GLN A 41 -0.98 29.87 15.67
CA GLN A 41 -1.23 30.54 16.96
C GLN A 41 0.11 30.79 17.67
N GLY A 42 0.64 32.00 17.51
CA GLY A 42 1.98 32.31 17.99
C GLY A 42 3.05 31.55 17.18
N ASN A 43 3.88 30.79 17.86
CA ASN A 43 4.91 29.94 17.26
C ASN A 43 4.60 28.44 17.31
N VAL A 44 3.33 28.05 17.52
CA VAL A 44 2.90 26.65 17.52
C VAL A 44 2.12 26.37 16.24
N ILE A 45 2.39 25.24 15.61
CA ILE A 45 1.63 24.71 14.48
C ILE A 45 0.99 23.37 14.83
N ASP A 46 -0.17 23.13 14.25
CA ASP A 46 -0.92 21.90 14.42
C ASP A 46 -0.66 20.97 13.22
N VAL A 47 -0.23 19.74 13.53
CA VAL A 47 0.05 18.68 12.55
C VAL A 47 -0.70 17.43 12.97
N ASP A 48 -1.43 16.84 12.05
CA ASP A 48 -2.22 15.63 12.30
C ASP A 48 -1.52 14.40 11.72
N ILE A 49 -1.47 13.32 12.49
CA ILE A 49 -0.93 12.01 12.10
C ILE A 49 -1.87 10.92 12.59
N SER A 50 -1.79 9.71 12.03
CA SER A 50 -2.52 8.55 12.53
C SER A 50 -1.64 7.64 13.40
N GLU A 51 -2.24 6.65 14.05
CA GLU A 51 -1.54 5.63 14.82
C GLU A 51 -0.85 4.64 13.89
N TYR A 52 0.35 5.01 13.45
CA TYR A 52 1.14 4.23 12.51
C TYR A 52 2.64 4.52 12.66
N ALA A 53 3.45 3.46 12.75
CA ALA A 53 4.89 3.56 12.99
C ALA A 53 5.67 4.37 11.95
N GLY A 54 5.15 4.52 10.74
CA GLY A 54 5.75 5.36 9.69
C GLY A 54 5.92 6.81 10.11
N TYR A 55 5.07 7.31 11.01
CA TYR A 55 5.13 8.71 11.48
C TYR A 55 6.02 8.93 12.70
N ALA A 56 6.66 7.89 13.21
CA ALA A 56 7.52 7.94 14.39
C ALA A 56 8.66 8.97 14.26
N GLY A 57 9.16 9.25 13.05
CA GLY A 57 10.19 10.26 12.83
C GLY A 57 9.78 11.66 13.27
N LEU A 58 8.53 12.07 13.03
CA LEU A 58 7.99 13.36 13.51
C LEU A 58 7.90 13.41 15.03
N ILE A 59 7.46 12.30 15.66
CA ILE A 59 7.36 12.15 17.10
C ILE A 59 8.74 12.28 17.75
N VAL A 60 9.75 11.59 17.21
CA VAL A 60 11.14 11.65 17.71
C VAL A 60 11.74 13.05 17.58
N ALA A 61 11.52 13.73 16.44
CA ALA A 61 12.00 15.08 16.23
C ALA A 61 11.37 16.10 17.19
N ASN A 62 10.08 15.89 17.53
CA ASN A 62 9.35 16.73 18.47
C ASN A 62 9.62 16.38 19.95
N GLY A 63 9.99 15.12 20.21
CA GLY A 63 10.14 14.59 21.58
C GLY A 63 8.81 14.22 22.23
N GLY A 64 7.82 13.83 21.46
CA GLY A 64 6.46 13.45 21.85
C GLY A 64 5.40 14.18 21.05
N LEU A 65 4.14 14.19 21.53
CA LEU A 65 3.01 14.78 20.80
C LEU A 65 2.84 16.28 21.11
N GLU A 66 3.17 16.72 22.31
CA GLU A 66 2.94 18.09 22.78
C GLU A 66 4.01 19.08 22.27
N PRO A 67 3.69 20.38 22.18
CA PRO A 67 4.67 21.42 21.87
C PRO A 67 5.86 21.37 22.82
N ASN A 68 7.08 21.26 22.26
CA ASN A 68 8.28 21.04 23.04
C ASN A 68 9.35 22.10 22.70
N PRO A 69 9.73 22.99 23.65
CA PRO A 69 10.77 23.97 23.45
C PRO A 69 12.17 23.38 23.23
N GLU A 70 12.36 22.12 23.64
CA GLU A 70 13.61 21.37 23.45
C GLU A 70 13.68 20.63 22.11
N SER A 71 12.59 20.65 21.32
CA SER A 71 12.53 20.00 20.00
C SER A 71 13.51 20.61 19.01
N LEU A 72 13.84 19.86 17.96
CA LEU A 72 14.60 20.35 16.82
C LEU A 72 13.89 21.58 16.18
N PHE A 73 12.57 21.54 16.07
CA PHE A 73 11.75 22.61 15.51
C PHE A 73 11.93 23.92 16.28
N ALA A 74 11.84 23.87 17.61
CA ALA A 74 12.00 25.05 18.46
C ALA A 74 13.42 25.61 18.45
N LYS A 75 14.42 24.74 18.58
CA LYS A 75 15.82 25.16 18.71
C LYS A 75 16.42 25.70 17.42
N GLN A 76 16.08 25.13 16.28
CA GLN A 76 16.69 25.51 15.01
C GLN A 76 15.82 26.41 14.15
N TYR A 77 14.50 26.34 14.29
CA TYR A 77 13.56 27.03 13.42
C TYR A 77 12.61 28.00 14.12
N GLY A 78 12.63 28.02 15.46
CA GLY A 78 11.88 29.00 16.28
C GLY A 78 10.37 28.75 16.35
N PHE A 79 9.89 27.56 15.98
CA PHE A 79 8.51 27.15 16.15
C PHE A 79 8.38 25.81 16.87
N GLN A 80 7.21 25.50 17.38
CA GLN A 80 6.89 24.24 18.03
C GLN A 80 5.78 23.52 17.28
N VAL A 81 5.71 22.22 17.44
CA VAL A 81 4.72 21.36 16.79
C VAL A 81 3.83 20.72 17.83
N ARG A 82 2.52 20.81 17.65
CA ARG A 82 1.55 19.94 18.31
C ARG A 82 1.17 18.84 17.33
N LEU A 83 1.43 17.58 17.69
CA LEU A 83 0.99 16.41 16.94
C LEU A 83 -0.32 15.93 17.55
N SER A 84 -1.35 15.76 16.73
CA SER A 84 -2.60 15.09 17.11
C SER A 84 -2.69 13.73 16.42
N LEU A 85 -3.24 12.76 17.12
CA LEU A 85 -3.55 11.44 16.59
C LEU A 85 -5.01 11.40 16.12
N SER A 86 -5.24 11.01 14.88
CA SER A 86 -6.58 10.89 14.30
C SER A 86 -6.57 9.80 13.24
N GLU A 87 -7.53 8.89 13.33
CA GLU A 87 -7.79 7.91 12.28
C GLU A 87 -8.80 8.43 11.25
N GLU A 88 -9.41 9.59 11.54
CA GLU A 88 -10.28 10.29 10.59
C GLU A 88 -9.48 10.95 9.47
N GLU A 89 -10.06 10.96 8.28
CA GLU A 89 -9.50 11.66 7.13
C GLU A 89 -9.55 13.18 7.31
N THR A 90 -8.41 13.77 7.56
CA THR A 90 -8.29 15.21 7.90
C THR A 90 -8.11 16.15 6.69
N TRP A 91 -8.33 15.66 5.48
CA TRP A 91 -8.06 16.40 4.25
C TRP A 91 -8.82 17.73 4.15
N SER A 92 -10.09 17.77 4.55
CA SER A 92 -10.85 19.04 4.61
C SER A 92 -10.29 20.00 5.65
N LYS A 93 -9.85 19.50 6.82
CA LYS A 93 -9.21 20.34 7.85
C LYS A 93 -7.90 20.94 7.35
N LEU A 94 -7.11 20.17 6.60
CA LEU A 94 -5.88 20.67 5.97
C LEU A 94 -6.18 21.68 4.86
N ASN A 95 -7.16 21.37 3.98
CA ASN A 95 -7.50 22.23 2.85
C ASN A 95 -8.05 23.59 3.30
N ASN A 96 -8.93 23.61 4.30
CA ASN A 96 -9.58 24.82 4.80
C ASN A 96 -8.74 25.63 5.82
N GLY A 97 -7.49 25.23 6.07
CA GLY A 97 -6.56 25.97 6.93
C GLY A 97 -6.76 25.78 8.42
N ARG A 98 -7.41 24.70 8.88
CA ARG A 98 -7.47 24.33 10.31
C ARG A 98 -6.22 23.59 10.78
N MET A 99 -5.46 22.98 9.86
CA MET A 99 -4.20 22.29 10.12
C MET A 99 -3.09 22.90 9.27
N ALA A 100 -1.87 22.98 9.82
CA ALA A 100 -0.69 23.43 9.10
C ALA A 100 -0.17 22.32 8.16
N ALA A 101 -0.16 21.11 8.66
CA ALA A 101 0.28 19.93 7.94
C ALA A 101 -0.52 18.69 8.40
N SER A 102 -0.48 17.67 7.59
CA SER A 102 -1.04 16.34 7.86
C SER A 102 -0.24 15.30 7.07
N VAL A 103 -0.59 14.06 7.24
CA VAL A 103 0.01 12.93 6.54
C VAL A 103 -1.07 12.21 5.73
N THR A 104 -0.68 11.58 4.65
CA THR A 104 -1.51 10.63 3.88
C THR A 104 -0.62 9.88 2.91
N THR A 105 -1.21 9.01 2.11
CA THR A 105 -0.50 8.23 1.11
C THR A 105 -0.58 8.86 -0.30
N ALA A 106 0.34 8.48 -1.17
CA ALA A 106 0.48 9.10 -2.49
C ALA A 106 -0.74 8.87 -3.41
N ASP A 107 -1.47 7.79 -3.22
CA ASP A 107 -2.68 7.44 -3.98
C ASP A 107 -3.85 8.38 -3.70
N VAL A 108 -3.99 8.88 -2.47
CA VAL A 108 -5.04 9.82 -2.05
C VAL A 108 -4.98 11.12 -2.83
N LEU A 109 -3.77 11.59 -3.18
CA LEU A 109 -3.61 12.81 -4.00
C LEU A 109 -4.23 12.67 -5.39
N ALA A 110 -4.24 11.45 -5.96
CA ALA A 110 -4.89 11.19 -7.23
C ALA A 110 -6.42 11.31 -7.11
N VAL A 111 -6.99 10.85 -6.00
CA VAL A 111 -8.43 10.92 -5.70
C VAL A 111 -8.86 12.36 -5.48
N LEU A 112 -8.19 13.09 -4.60
CA LEU A 112 -8.56 14.46 -4.23
C LEU A 112 -8.27 15.48 -5.35
N GLY A 113 -7.24 15.21 -6.15
CA GLY A 113 -6.99 15.91 -7.39
C GLY A 113 -6.81 17.42 -7.24
N ARG A 114 -7.53 18.19 -8.09
CA ARG A 114 -7.32 19.65 -8.22
C ARG A 114 -7.89 20.46 -7.09
N GLN A 115 -8.82 19.94 -6.32
CA GLN A 115 -9.43 20.64 -5.19
C GLN A 115 -8.54 20.69 -3.95
N PHE A 116 -7.51 19.85 -3.89
CA PHE A 116 -6.61 19.76 -2.74
C PHE A 116 -5.44 20.73 -2.90
N GLU A 117 -5.50 21.85 -2.15
CA GLU A 117 -4.51 22.93 -2.20
C GLU A 117 -3.42 22.72 -1.13
N VAL A 118 -2.58 21.73 -1.39
CA VAL A 118 -1.44 21.34 -0.56
C VAL A 118 -0.14 21.34 -1.35
N VAL A 119 0.98 21.36 -0.65
CA VAL A 119 2.32 21.01 -1.16
C VAL A 119 2.84 19.77 -0.45
N VAL A 120 3.59 18.96 -1.17
CA VAL A 120 4.25 17.74 -0.68
C VAL A 120 5.76 17.98 -0.69
N PRO A 121 6.34 18.38 0.45
CA PRO A 121 7.76 18.67 0.53
C PRO A 121 8.62 17.44 0.81
N ALA A 122 8.05 16.32 1.26
CA ALA A 122 8.79 15.09 1.58
C ALA A 122 7.90 13.84 1.55
N GLN A 123 8.52 12.71 1.23
CA GLN A 123 8.05 11.38 1.54
C GLN A 123 8.48 11.02 2.98
N ILE A 124 7.59 10.43 3.75
CA ILE A 124 7.86 10.04 5.14
C ILE A 124 8.45 8.64 5.18
N ALA A 125 7.74 7.69 4.60
CA ALA A 125 8.07 6.27 4.67
C ALA A 125 7.46 5.50 3.49
N PHE A 126 7.86 4.26 3.33
CA PHE A 126 7.04 3.24 2.69
C PHE A 126 6.49 2.29 3.75
N SER A 127 5.21 2.00 3.69
CA SER A 127 4.66 0.85 4.40
C SER A 127 5.24 -0.43 3.80
N ARG A 128 5.74 -1.33 4.64
CA ARG A 128 6.42 -2.56 4.25
C ARG A 128 6.00 -3.76 5.09
N GLY A 129 4.71 -3.99 5.12
CA GLY A 129 4.12 -5.12 5.83
C GLY A 129 2.99 -4.73 6.78
N ALA A 130 2.78 -3.42 7.01
CA ALA A 130 1.70 -2.96 7.86
C ALA A 130 0.33 -3.14 7.17
N ASP A 131 0.21 -2.75 5.90
CA ASP A 131 -1.05 -2.93 5.17
C ASP A 131 -1.30 -4.38 4.80
N MET A 132 -2.50 -4.86 5.10
CA MET A 132 -2.89 -6.26 4.91
C MET A 132 -4.30 -6.41 4.36
N VAL A 133 -4.47 -7.48 3.58
CA VAL A 133 -5.78 -8.04 3.27
C VAL A 133 -5.97 -9.28 4.14
N VAL A 134 -6.87 -9.19 5.11
CA VAL A 134 -7.21 -10.30 6.01
C VAL A 134 -8.49 -10.95 5.50
N VAL A 135 -8.50 -12.29 5.41
CA VAL A 135 -9.60 -13.04 4.80
C VAL A 135 -9.89 -14.34 5.55
N ASP A 136 -11.03 -14.94 5.26
CA ASP A 136 -11.36 -16.31 5.67
C ASP A 136 -10.25 -17.28 5.27
N THR A 137 -9.89 -18.20 6.16
CA THR A 137 -8.75 -19.13 5.98
C THR A 137 -8.81 -19.94 4.68
N GLY A 138 -10.02 -20.21 4.15
CA GLY A 138 -10.22 -20.94 2.89
C GLY A 138 -9.80 -20.17 1.63
N ILE A 139 -9.61 -18.85 1.71
CA ILE A 139 -9.20 -18.01 0.56
C ILE A 139 -7.68 -17.98 0.51
N THR A 140 -7.08 -18.42 -0.58
CA THR A 140 -5.61 -18.55 -0.71
C THR A 140 -4.99 -17.68 -1.82
N SER A 141 -5.81 -16.98 -2.61
CA SER A 141 -5.32 -16.08 -3.67
C SER A 141 -6.30 -14.95 -3.93
N ILE A 142 -5.82 -13.85 -4.50
CA ILE A 142 -6.64 -12.70 -4.90
C ILE A 142 -7.72 -13.11 -5.91
N ASN A 143 -7.44 -14.06 -6.80
CA ASN A 143 -8.43 -14.54 -7.78
C ASN A 143 -9.63 -15.25 -7.13
N GLN A 144 -9.49 -15.77 -5.92
CA GLN A 144 -10.60 -16.39 -5.17
C GLN A 144 -11.51 -15.38 -4.46
N LEU A 145 -11.17 -14.08 -4.51
CA LEU A 145 -12.03 -13.01 -4.02
C LEU A 145 -13.24 -12.75 -4.95
N LYS A 146 -13.31 -13.37 -6.11
CA LYS A 146 -14.50 -13.31 -6.97
C LYS A 146 -15.74 -13.84 -6.26
N GLY A 147 -16.78 -13.01 -6.20
CA GLY A 147 -18.03 -13.29 -5.49
C GLY A 147 -17.95 -13.08 -3.96
N LYS A 148 -16.81 -12.61 -3.45
CA LYS A 148 -16.59 -12.31 -2.03
C LYS A 148 -16.84 -10.84 -1.72
N VAL A 149 -17.02 -10.53 -0.43
CA VAL A 149 -17.22 -9.18 0.08
C VAL A 149 -16.15 -8.87 1.12
N LEU A 150 -15.44 -7.76 0.94
CA LEU A 150 -14.48 -7.26 1.91
C LEU A 150 -14.92 -5.92 2.48
N ALA A 151 -14.61 -5.70 3.76
CA ALA A 151 -14.73 -4.42 4.43
C ALA A 151 -13.46 -3.59 4.22
N ALA A 152 -13.61 -2.29 3.99
CA ALA A 152 -12.49 -1.34 3.84
C ALA A 152 -12.95 0.07 4.24
N SER A 153 -12.03 1.01 4.34
CA SER A 153 -12.33 2.44 4.35
C SER A 153 -12.26 3.00 2.93
N GLN A 154 -13.06 4.03 2.63
CA GLN A 154 -13.15 4.59 1.28
C GLN A 154 -12.10 5.69 1.05
N PHE A 155 -11.45 5.69 -0.11
CA PHE A 155 -10.51 6.71 -0.59
C PHE A 155 -9.17 6.81 0.16
N ASN A 156 -8.80 5.82 0.93
CA ASN A 156 -7.48 5.72 1.54
C ASN A 156 -6.67 4.54 0.96
N GLU A 157 -5.48 4.31 1.51
CA GLU A 157 -4.57 3.25 1.08
C GLU A 157 -5.19 1.85 1.16
N SER A 158 -6.12 1.60 2.08
CA SER A 158 -6.80 0.29 2.19
C SER A 158 -7.63 -0.01 0.94
N GLU A 159 -8.44 0.95 0.47
CA GLU A 159 -9.19 0.79 -0.78
C GLU A 159 -8.23 0.71 -1.98
N PHE A 160 -7.23 1.59 -2.03
CA PHE A 160 -6.25 1.57 -3.13
C PHE A 160 -5.52 0.22 -3.19
N PHE A 161 -5.05 -0.30 -2.07
CA PHE A 161 -4.31 -1.56 -2.00
C PHE A 161 -5.11 -2.72 -2.58
N ILE A 162 -6.36 -2.90 -2.13
CA ILE A 162 -7.18 -4.00 -2.66
C ILE A 162 -7.60 -3.77 -4.12
N ARG A 163 -7.88 -2.54 -4.53
CA ARG A 163 -8.19 -2.24 -5.95
C ARG A 163 -7.00 -2.52 -6.85
N TYR A 164 -5.78 -2.15 -6.41
CA TYR A 164 -4.55 -2.43 -7.13
C TYR A 164 -4.37 -3.94 -7.32
N LEU A 165 -4.44 -4.72 -6.24
CA LEU A 165 -4.29 -6.19 -6.29
C LEU A 165 -5.38 -6.85 -7.15
N ALA A 166 -6.63 -6.42 -7.01
CA ALA A 166 -7.75 -6.91 -7.80
C ALA A 166 -7.57 -6.61 -9.29
N SER A 167 -7.12 -5.39 -9.63
CA SER A 167 -6.80 -5.00 -11.02
C SER A 167 -5.70 -5.88 -11.61
N GLU A 168 -4.62 -6.12 -10.84
CA GLU A 168 -3.53 -7.00 -11.28
C GLU A 168 -3.98 -8.45 -11.46
N ALA A 169 -4.94 -8.92 -10.65
CA ALA A 169 -5.54 -10.25 -10.78
C ALA A 169 -6.65 -10.34 -11.83
N GLY A 170 -7.02 -9.22 -12.48
CA GLY A 170 -8.15 -9.19 -13.42
C GLY A 170 -9.51 -9.46 -12.73
N VAL A 171 -9.68 -9.00 -11.50
CA VAL A 171 -10.91 -9.11 -10.70
C VAL A 171 -11.58 -7.73 -10.65
N PRO A 172 -12.71 -7.51 -11.33
CA PRO A 172 -13.44 -6.25 -11.23
C PRO A 172 -13.94 -6.01 -9.81
N VAL A 173 -13.87 -4.76 -9.37
CA VAL A 173 -14.35 -4.34 -8.04
C VAL A 173 -15.74 -3.71 -8.17
N ARG A 174 -16.67 -4.18 -7.34
CA ARG A 174 -18.02 -3.63 -7.18
C ARG A 174 -18.19 -3.00 -5.81
N VAL A 175 -18.45 -1.71 -5.75
CA VAL A 175 -18.85 -1.05 -4.50
C VAL A 175 -20.29 -1.45 -4.17
N LEU A 176 -20.50 -1.93 -2.97
CA LEU A 176 -21.80 -2.33 -2.43
C LEU A 176 -22.29 -1.27 -1.45
N ARG A 177 -23.60 -1.09 -1.38
CA ARG A 177 -24.19 -0.10 -0.50
C ARG A 177 -24.27 -0.57 0.95
N ASP A 178 -24.47 -1.86 1.13
CA ASP A 178 -24.68 -2.50 2.43
C ASP A 178 -24.29 -3.98 2.39
N LEU A 179 -24.44 -4.66 3.52
CA LEU A 179 -24.11 -6.09 3.66
C LEU A 179 -25.17 -7.03 3.07
N ASP A 180 -26.35 -6.54 2.64
CA ASP A 180 -27.37 -7.35 1.99
C ASP A 180 -27.13 -7.47 0.49
N ALA A 181 -26.42 -6.50 -0.09
CA ALA A 181 -26.02 -6.53 -1.49
C ALA A 181 -24.93 -7.60 -1.74
N ARG A 182 -24.90 -8.14 -2.96
CA ARG A 182 -23.88 -9.11 -3.37
C ARG A 182 -23.28 -8.70 -4.71
N PRO A 183 -21.93 -8.89 -4.90
CA PRO A 183 -21.32 -8.70 -6.19
C PRO A 183 -21.74 -9.82 -7.15
N ALA A 184 -21.57 -9.61 -8.46
CA ALA A 184 -21.69 -10.68 -9.42
C ALA A 184 -20.60 -11.76 -9.17
N PRO A 185 -20.80 -13.02 -9.60
CA PRO A 185 -19.84 -14.12 -9.32
C PRO A 185 -18.41 -13.87 -9.77
N GLY A 186 -18.20 -12.96 -10.72
CA GLY A 186 -16.87 -12.59 -11.22
C GLY A 186 -16.24 -11.34 -10.59
N GLU A 187 -16.98 -10.64 -9.72
CA GLU A 187 -16.57 -9.37 -9.11
C GLU A 187 -16.19 -9.56 -7.64
N LEU A 188 -15.34 -8.69 -7.12
CA LEU A 188 -15.11 -8.48 -5.68
C LEU A 188 -16.03 -7.37 -5.19
N GLY A 189 -16.79 -7.61 -4.14
CA GLY A 189 -17.59 -6.59 -3.44
C GLY A 189 -16.75 -5.85 -2.41
N LEU A 190 -16.86 -4.52 -2.36
CA LEU A 190 -16.35 -3.70 -1.26
C LEU A 190 -17.50 -3.02 -0.55
N VAL A 191 -17.52 -3.09 0.78
CA VAL A 191 -18.39 -2.36 1.68
C VAL A 191 -17.52 -1.45 2.53
N PHE A 192 -17.93 -0.18 2.68
CA PHE A 192 -17.11 0.81 3.36
C PHE A 192 -17.59 1.10 4.77
N TYR A 193 -16.62 1.39 5.63
CA TYR A 193 -16.79 1.83 7.01
C TYR A 193 -16.07 3.16 7.22
N GLU A 194 -16.28 3.78 8.37
CA GLU A 194 -15.78 5.12 8.70
C GLU A 194 -14.25 5.19 8.56
N ASP A 195 -13.55 4.19 9.08
CA ASP A 195 -12.11 4.00 8.92
C ASP A 195 -11.76 2.52 8.73
N ALA A 196 -10.46 2.22 8.52
CA ALA A 196 -10.00 0.86 8.27
C ALA A 196 -10.00 -0.02 9.52
N PHE A 197 -9.89 0.56 10.72
CA PHE A 197 -9.97 -0.19 11.97
C PHE A 197 -11.40 -0.64 12.23
N VAL A 198 -12.37 0.27 12.06
CA VAL A 198 -13.81 -0.06 12.12
C VAL A 198 -14.21 -1.09 11.07
N ALA A 199 -13.63 -1.03 9.86
CA ALA A 199 -13.84 -2.05 8.83
C ALA A 199 -13.37 -3.45 9.29
N CYS A 200 -12.23 -3.53 9.95
CA CYS A 200 -11.71 -4.79 10.49
C CYS A 200 -12.47 -5.25 11.74
N ASP A 201 -12.99 -4.33 12.55
CA ASP A 201 -13.92 -4.65 13.66
C ASP A 201 -15.20 -5.29 13.14
N ALA A 202 -15.76 -4.76 12.05
CA ALA A 202 -16.94 -5.32 11.41
C ALA A 202 -16.70 -6.75 10.92
N TYR A 203 -15.54 -7.02 10.30
CA TYR A 203 -15.19 -8.38 9.90
C TYR A 203 -15.00 -9.31 11.11
N GLN A 204 -14.35 -8.85 12.17
CA GLN A 204 -14.21 -9.62 13.41
C GLN A 204 -15.57 -9.97 14.02
N HIS A 205 -16.51 -9.02 14.01
CA HIS A 205 -17.88 -9.25 14.48
C HIS A 205 -18.63 -10.29 13.62
N GLU A 206 -18.50 -10.22 12.28
CA GLU A 206 -19.06 -11.21 11.35
C GLU A 206 -18.48 -12.63 11.58
N LEU A 207 -17.19 -12.72 11.86
CA LEU A 207 -16.56 -13.99 12.25
C LEU A 207 -17.15 -14.52 13.57
N ALA A 208 -17.43 -13.65 14.54
CA ALA A 208 -17.99 -14.06 15.83
C ALA A 208 -19.43 -14.50 15.71
N SER A 209 -20.29 -13.74 14.99
CA SER A 209 -21.70 -14.07 14.79
C SER A 209 -21.93 -15.27 13.88
N GLY A 210 -21.01 -15.51 12.94
CA GLY A 210 -21.14 -16.58 11.94
C GLY A 210 -22.09 -16.26 10.79
N ASP A 211 -22.50 -14.99 10.61
CA ASP A 211 -23.41 -14.55 9.55
C ASP A 211 -22.81 -14.71 8.15
N GLY A 212 -21.47 -14.56 8.03
CA GLY A 212 -20.73 -14.83 6.80
C GLY A 212 -21.03 -13.84 5.66
N ARG A 213 -21.47 -12.63 6.00
CA ARG A 213 -21.73 -11.57 5.01
C ARG A 213 -20.47 -10.92 4.52
N LEU A 214 -19.42 -10.80 5.38
CA LEU A 214 -18.06 -10.41 5.05
C LEU A 214 -17.16 -11.63 4.95
N ASN A 215 -16.20 -11.58 4.03
CA ASN A 215 -15.17 -12.61 3.84
C ASN A 215 -13.76 -12.12 4.17
N GLY A 216 -13.64 -10.90 4.67
CA GLY A 216 -12.39 -10.29 5.08
C GLY A 216 -12.49 -8.79 5.26
N CYS A 217 -11.35 -8.19 5.65
CA CYS A 217 -11.16 -6.73 5.71
C CYS A 217 -9.81 -6.33 5.12
N VAL A 218 -9.67 -5.06 4.83
CA VAL A 218 -8.43 -4.41 4.41
C VAL A 218 -8.13 -3.27 5.36
N GLY A 219 -6.93 -3.24 5.88
CA GLY A 219 -6.47 -2.24 6.83
C GLY A 219 -4.99 -2.41 7.12
N TRP A 220 -4.51 -1.86 8.20
CA TRP A 220 -3.12 -1.95 8.62
C TRP A 220 -2.96 -2.45 10.07
N SER A 221 -1.72 -2.83 10.41
CA SER A 221 -1.37 -3.24 11.76
C SER A 221 -1.35 -2.03 12.73
N PRO A 222 -1.61 -2.26 14.03
CA PRO A 222 -1.76 -3.58 14.64
C PRO A 222 -3.13 -4.24 14.41
N ARG A 223 -4.17 -3.49 14.01
CA ARG A 223 -5.56 -3.97 14.01
C ARG A 223 -5.79 -5.22 13.16
N THR A 224 -5.17 -5.31 11.98
CA THR A 224 -5.30 -6.50 11.11
C THR A 224 -4.72 -7.76 11.75
N GLU A 225 -3.63 -7.65 12.51
CA GLU A 225 -3.03 -8.77 13.23
C GLU A 225 -3.88 -9.21 14.41
N GLU A 226 -4.43 -8.28 15.17
CA GLU A 226 -5.37 -8.55 16.27
C GLU A 226 -6.60 -9.34 15.78
N VAL A 227 -7.15 -8.99 14.61
CA VAL A 227 -8.27 -9.73 14.01
C VAL A 227 -7.86 -11.16 13.67
N VAL A 228 -6.68 -11.38 13.10
CA VAL A 228 -6.17 -12.71 12.79
C VAL A 228 -6.00 -13.52 14.08
N GLU A 229 -5.39 -12.97 15.11
CA GLU A 229 -5.17 -13.63 16.40
C GLU A 229 -6.50 -13.98 17.08
N ALA A 230 -7.43 -13.02 17.16
CA ALA A 230 -8.73 -13.20 17.76
C ALA A 230 -9.63 -14.18 17.01
N SER A 231 -9.34 -14.45 15.72
CA SER A 231 -10.15 -15.31 14.86
C SER A 231 -10.13 -16.80 15.24
N ASN A 232 -9.18 -17.25 16.09
CA ASN A 232 -8.97 -18.65 16.41
C ASN A 232 -8.75 -19.52 15.14
N GLY A 233 -7.98 -19.02 14.18
CA GLY A 233 -7.62 -19.71 12.94
C GLY A 233 -8.71 -19.69 11.86
N ARG A 234 -9.78 -18.91 12.02
CA ARG A 234 -10.81 -18.73 10.99
C ARG A 234 -10.44 -17.67 9.95
N ALA A 235 -9.58 -16.72 10.32
CA ALA A 235 -9.02 -15.71 9.43
C ALA A 235 -7.50 -15.81 9.34
N LYS A 236 -6.96 -15.26 8.27
CA LYS A 236 -5.51 -15.14 8.04
C LYS A 236 -5.20 -13.91 7.19
N ALA A 237 -3.97 -13.43 7.28
CA ALA A 237 -3.44 -12.51 6.29
C ALA A 237 -3.32 -13.26 4.94
N LEU A 238 -4.02 -12.79 3.91
CA LEU A 238 -3.89 -13.28 2.54
C LEU A 238 -2.62 -12.71 1.92
N VAL A 239 -2.39 -11.43 2.09
CA VAL A 239 -1.24 -10.69 1.58
C VAL A 239 -1.01 -9.45 2.44
N SER A 240 0.25 -9.08 2.59
CA SER A 240 0.65 -7.76 3.05
C SER A 240 1.45 -7.03 1.97
N ASN A 241 1.61 -5.72 2.14
CA ASN A 241 2.43 -4.91 1.24
C ASN A 241 3.94 -5.05 1.47
N ARG A 242 4.39 -6.07 2.20
CA ARG A 242 5.80 -6.25 2.61
C ARG A 242 6.80 -6.11 1.47
N ASN A 243 6.46 -6.62 0.29
CA ASN A 243 7.28 -6.53 -0.92
C ASN A 243 6.64 -5.67 -2.02
N LEU A 244 5.57 -4.92 -1.69
CA LEU A 244 4.87 -4.03 -2.60
C LEU A 244 5.07 -2.59 -2.15
N LEU A 245 5.92 -1.85 -2.84
CA LEU A 245 6.23 -0.46 -2.51
C LEU A 245 5.24 0.50 -3.20
N ILE A 246 3.95 0.30 -2.93
CA ILE A 246 2.85 1.10 -3.50
C ILE A 246 2.14 1.96 -2.47
N VAL A 247 2.35 1.71 -1.18
CA VAL A 247 1.85 2.55 -0.09
C VAL A 247 3.01 3.42 0.39
N ALA A 248 3.01 4.68 -0.02
CA ALA A 248 4.05 5.66 0.26
C ALA A 248 3.46 6.84 1.02
N ASP A 249 3.89 6.99 2.25
CA ASP A 249 3.46 8.03 3.16
C ASP A 249 4.09 9.37 2.83
N LEU A 250 3.30 10.43 2.78
CA LEU A 250 3.68 11.77 2.41
C LEU A 250 3.41 12.77 3.53
N LEU A 251 4.31 13.71 3.71
CA LEU A 251 4.05 14.92 4.47
C LEU A 251 3.31 15.90 3.56
N LEU A 252 2.12 16.30 3.97
CA LEU A 252 1.31 17.31 3.29
C LEU A 252 1.34 18.60 4.09
N VAL A 253 1.51 19.72 3.42
CA VAL A 253 1.51 21.04 4.05
C VAL A 253 0.47 21.92 3.36
N ASN A 254 -0.35 22.63 4.15
CA ASN A 254 -1.29 23.61 3.63
C ASN A 254 -0.55 24.63 2.75
N LYS A 255 -0.98 24.77 1.50
CA LYS A 255 -0.27 25.57 0.50
C LYS A 255 -0.16 27.04 0.87
N GLY A 256 -1.21 27.59 1.47
CA GLY A 256 -1.21 28.99 1.92
C GLY A 256 -0.25 29.22 3.09
N PHE A 257 -0.12 28.26 3.99
CA PHE A 257 0.86 28.27 5.07
C PHE A 257 2.28 28.12 4.51
N ALA A 258 2.52 27.17 3.63
CA ALA A 258 3.83 26.94 3.03
C ALA A 258 4.37 28.19 2.32
N ALA A 259 3.52 28.89 1.59
CA ALA A 259 3.91 30.12 0.90
C ALA A 259 4.32 31.26 1.87
N LYS A 260 3.75 31.30 3.08
CA LYS A 260 4.02 32.34 4.08
C LYS A 260 5.15 32.01 5.04
N HIS A 261 5.38 30.71 5.27
CA HIS A 261 6.32 30.20 6.29
C HIS A 261 7.29 29.14 5.70
N PRO A 262 8.03 29.42 4.62
CA PRO A 262 8.90 28.45 3.96
C PRO A 262 10.00 27.91 4.88
N ASP A 263 10.51 28.70 5.83
CA ASP A 263 11.50 28.26 6.79
C ASP A 263 10.92 27.25 7.80
N TRP A 264 9.65 27.38 8.16
CA TRP A 264 8.98 26.41 9.04
C TRP A 264 8.69 25.09 8.30
N VAL A 265 8.32 25.17 7.03
CA VAL A 265 8.20 23.99 6.17
C VAL A 265 9.55 23.26 6.04
N LYS A 266 10.64 24.02 5.83
CA LYS A 266 11.99 23.46 5.86
C LYS A 266 12.29 22.79 7.21
N GLY A 267 11.87 23.40 8.32
CA GLY A 267 12.00 22.83 9.66
C GLY A 267 11.24 21.51 9.81
N LEU A 268 10.00 21.43 9.32
CA LEU A 268 9.21 20.18 9.32
C LEU A 268 9.93 19.08 8.55
N VAL A 269 10.40 19.36 7.33
CA VAL A 269 11.13 18.39 6.50
C VAL A 269 12.45 17.98 7.18
N HIS A 270 13.19 18.93 7.77
CA HIS A 270 14.42 18.63 8.49
C HIS A 270 14.16 17.73 9.69
N GLY A 271 13.17 18.07 10.53
CA GLY A 271 12.83 17.26 11.69
C GLY A 271 12.38 15.85 11.32
N LEU A 272 11.54 15.71 10.30
CA LEU A 272 11.14 14.41 9.78
C LEU A 272 12.36 13.55 9.38
N LEU A 273 13.24 14.09 8.55
CA LEU A 273 14.43 13.37 8.07
C LEU A 273 15.44 13.07 9.19
N ASP A 274 15.61 13.98 10.16
CA ASP A 274 16.46 13.74 11.33
C ASP A 274 15.86 12.70 12.27
N GLY A 275 14.56 12.76 12.52
CA GLY A 275 13.85 11.74 13.31
C GLY A 275 13.93 10.37 12.67
N ASN A 276 13.68 10.27 11.36
CA ASN A 276 13.87 9.02 10.60
C ASN A 276 15.31 8.51 10.70
N ARG A 277 16.29 9.39 10.56
CA ARG A 277 17.71 9.04 10.71
C ARG A 277 18.01 8.49 12.11
N ARG A 278 17.55 9.18 13.15
CA ARG A 278 17.79 8.77 14.55
C ARG A 278 17.18 7.40 14.86
N LEU A 279 15.98 7.11 14.35
CA LEU A 279 15.36 5.78 14.49
C LEU A 279 16.12 4.69 13.75
N ARG A 280 16.68 4.98 12.57
CA ARG A 280 17.46 4.00 11.81
C ARG A 280 18.86 3.78 12.41
N ASP A 281 19.50 4.85 12.92
CA ASP A 281 20.85 4.77 13.44
C ASP A 281 20.89 4.18 14.86
N ASP A 282 19.90 4.54 15.71
CA ASP A 282 19.78 4.07 17.10
C ASP A 282 18.31 4.00 17.53
N GLN A 283 17.63 2.94 17.09
CA GLN A 283 16.24 2.69 17.45
C GLN A 283 16.04 2.61 18.97
N ALA A 284 16.97 1.93 19.68
CA ALA A 284 16.84 1.69 21.11
C ALA A 284 16.82 3.00 21.94
N ALA A 285 17.57 4.01 21.53
CA ALA A 285 17.59 5.31 22.21
C ALA A 285 16.34 6.16 21.95
N ASN A 286 15.57 5.85 20.89
CA ASN A 286 14.45 6.69 20.45
C ASN A 286 13.07 6.00 20.54
N ILE A 287 13.03 4.70 20.84
CA ILE A 287 11.79 3.92 20.81
C ILE A 287 10.81 4.28 21.93
N ALA A 288 11.31 4.64 23.11
CA ALA A 288 10.47 4.93 24.28
C ALA A 288 9.51 6.10 24.04
N VAL A 289 9.95 7.16 23.31
CA VAL A 289 9.07 8.29 23.00
C VAL A 289 7.99 7.93 21.98
N VAL A 290 8.28 7.00 21.07
CA VAL A 290 7.31 6.48 20.10
C VAL A 290 6.28 5.61 20.81
N ALA A 291 6.72 4.67 21.63
CA ALA A 291 5.87 3.81 22.43
C ALA A 291 4.92 4.63 23.32
N GLN A 292 5.46 5.65 23.99
CA GLN A 292 4.64 6.55 24.83
C GLN A 292 3.59 7.31 24.01
N ALA A 293 3.95 7.79 22.81
CA ALA A 293 3.05 8.58 21.97
C ALA A 293 1.85 7.76 21.46
N PHE A 294 2.09 6.51 21.07
CA PHE A 294 1.06 5.59 20.58
C PHE A 294 0.44 4.71 21.68
N GLN A 295 0.85 4.86 22.93
CA GLN A 295 0.43 4.01 24.05
C GLN A 295 0.77 2.53 23.85
N TRP A 296 1.82 2.25 23.10
CA TRP A 296 2.37 0.92 22.88
C TRP A 296 3.42 0.58 23.94
N THR A 297 3.72 -0.71 24.06
CA THR A 297 4.96 -1.17 24.71
C THR A 297 6.15 -0.91 23.76
N GLU A 298 7.38 -0.92 24.29
CA GLU A 298 8.56 -0.80 23.44
C GLU A 298 8.75 -2.01 22.50
N GLU A 299 8.21 -3.17 22.85
CA GLU A 299 8.22 -4.38 21.99
C GLU A 299 7.27 -4.19 20.81
N GLU A 300 6.02 -3.78 21.04
CA GLU A 300 5.06 -3.43 19.99
C GLU A 300 5.61 -2.32 19.07
N ALA A 301 6.15 -1.25 19.65
CA ALA A 301 6.76 -0.18 18.87
C ALA A 301 7.92 -0.67 17.98
N ARG A 302 8.69 -1.66 18.45
CA ARG A 302 9.79 -2.25 17.69
C ARG A 302 9.26 -3.11 16.54
N ASP A 303 8.24 -3.90 16.79
CA ASP A 303 7.61 -4.77 15.81
C ASP A 303 6.93 -3.94 14.71
N GLU A 304 6.21 -2.87 15.10
CA GLU A 304 5.56 -1.97 14.15
C GLU A 304 6.59 -1.18 13.30
N LEU A 305 7.69 -0.70 13.90
CA LEU A 305 8.80 -0.09 13.15
C LEU A 305 9.48 -1.09 12.19
N GLY A 306 9.39 -2.38 12.44
CA GLY A 306 9.85 -3.44 11.52
C GLY A 306 9.01 -3.58 10.25
N LYS A 307 7.81 -3.01 10.24
CA LYS A 307 6.85 -3.05 9.11
C LYS A 307 6.87 -1.79 8.25
N VAL A 308 7.81 -0.90 8.49
CA VAL A 308 7.96 0.36 7.74
C VAL A 308 9.40 0.55 7.26
N HIS A 309 9.56 1.24 6.14
CA HIS A 309 10.85 1.74 5.68
C HIS A 309 10.85 3.27 5.79
N LEU A 310 11.45 3.79 6.86
CA LEU A 310 11.59 5.23 7.08
C LEU A 310 12.53 5.83 6.02
N SER A 311 12.00 6.68 5.14
CA SER A 311 12.74 7.23 4.01
C SER A 311 13.81 8.21 4.44
N ASN A 312 14.96 8.13 3.77
CA ASN A 312 16.06 9.09 3.92
C ASN A 312 16.06 10.15 2.82
N LEU A 313 17.00 11.07 2.86
CA LEU A 313 17.04 12.19 1.91
C LEU A 313 17.31 11.75 0.46
N PRO A 314 18.32 10.90 0.14
CA PRO A 314 18.49 10.37 -1.22
C PRO A 314 17.27 9.60 -1.73
N GLU A 315 16.63 8.82 -0.88
CA GLU A 315 15.40 8.08 -1.24
C GLU A 315 14.24 9.03 -1.57
N ASN A 316 14.08 10.09 -0.79
CA ASN A 316 13.10 11.15 -1.08
C ASN A 316 13.31 11.76 -2.47
N LEU A 317 14.53 12.19 -2.78
CA LEU A 317 14.84 12.77 -4.10
C LEU A 317 14.56 11.78 -5.22
N ALA A 318 15.01 10.54 -5.08
CA ALA A 318 14.82 9.50 -6.07
C ALA A 318 13.33 9.11 -6.25
N PHE A 319 12.54 9.12 -5.17
CA PHE A 319 11.10 8.88 -5.21
C PHE A 319 10.35 9.91 -6.07
N PHE A 320 10.61 11.20 -5.83
CA PHE A 320 9.94 12.27 -6.59
C PHE A 320 10.51 12.45 -8.01
N GLU A 321 11.80 12.18 -8.23
CA GLU A 321 12.46 12.28 -9.54
C GLU A 321 12.27 11.01 -10.40
N GLY A 322 11.65 9.95 -9.85
CA GLY A 322 11.36 8.72 -10.57
C GLY A 322 12.60 7.87 -10.87
N THR A 323 13.68 8.03 -10.09
CA THR A 323 14.95 7.32 -10.31
C THR A 323 15.11 6.07 -9.45
N ILE A 324 14.14 5.73 -8.61
CA ILE A 324 14.08 4.44 -7.89
C ILE A 324 13.29 3.44 -8.72
N ASP A 325 13.97 2.61 -9.50
CA ASP A 325 13.29 1.59 -10.34
C ASP A 325 12.64 0.47 -9.52
N ALA A 326 13.22 0.12 -8.38
CA ALA A 326 12.76 -1.01 -7.54
C ALA A 326 11.72 -0.62 -6.48
N ALA A 327 11.36 0.64 -6.34
CA ALA A 327 10.61 1.16 -5.19
C ALA A 327 9.45 2.06 -5.59
N GLY A 328 8.78 1.91 -6.63
CA GLY A 328 7.69 2.81 -7.01
C GLY A 328 8.05 4.32 -6.87
N SER A 329 7.71 5.11 -7.81
CA SER A 329 7.88 6.56 -7.75
C SER A 329 6.57 7.24 -7.37
N PHE A 330 6.63 8.48 -6.92
CA PHE A 330 5.45 9.30 -6.67
C PHE A 330 4.51 9.33 -7.89
N GLN A 331 5.05 9.57 -9.08
CA GLN A 331 4.28 9.58 -10.31
C GLN A 331 3.72 8.20 -10.65
N GLY A 332 4.48 7.12 -10.42
CA GLY A 332 4.04 5.75 -10.68
C GLY A 332 2.87 5.33 -9.79
N ILE A 333 2.95 5.62 -8.47
CA ILE A 333 1.87 5.34 -7.53
C ILE A 333 0.63 6.19 -7.86
N PHE A 334 0.81 7.48 -8.12
CA PHE A 334 -0.28 8.37 -8.52
C PHE A 334 -1.01 7.84 -9.76
N GLN A 335 -0.28 7.41 -10.79
CA GLN A 335 -0.87 6.82 -11.99
C GLN A 335 -1.58 5.49 -11.72
N SER A 336 -0.98 4.64 -10.88
CA SER A 336 -1.59 3.37 -10.45
C SER A 336 -2.91 3.60 -9.73
N SER A 337 -2.98 4.64 -8.88
CA SER A 337 -4.22 5.06 -8.22
C SER A 337 -5.28 5.50 -9.24
N VAL A 338 -4.91 6.38 -10.19
CA VAL A 338 -5.85 6.80 -11.25
C VAL A 338 -6.42 5.59 -12.00
N LEU A 339 -5.59 4.60 -12.30
CA LEU A 339 -6.03 3.38 -13.00
C LEU A 339 -6.91 2.49 -12.11
N ALA A 340 -6.57 2.33 -10.83
CA ALA A 340 -7.30 1.49 -9.88
C ALA A 340 -8.70 2.04 -9.57
N TYR A 341 -8.84 3.35 -9.45
CA TYR A 341 -10.13 4.02 -9.27
C TYR A 341 -10.92 4.22 -10.58
N GLY A 342 -10.23 4.22 -11.72
CA GLY A 342 -10.84 4.26 -13.05
C GLY A 342 -11.82 5.42 -13.25
N ALA A 343 -13.07 5.10 -13.58
CA ALA A 343 -14.10 6.11 -13.90
C ALA A 343 -14.48 7.04 -12.73
N MET A 344 -14.08 6.74 -11.50
CA MET A 344 -14.29 7.62 -10.34
C MET A 344 -13.43 8.89 -10.45
N ILE A 345 -12.21 8.77 -10.98
CA ILE A 345 -11.30 9.91 -11.21
C ILE A 345 -11.41 10.34 -12.68
N ARG A 346 -12.35 11.22 -12.98
CA ARG A 346 -12.65 11.63 -14.37
C ARG A 346 -11.59 12.55 -14.98
N ASN A 347 -10.99 13.41 -14.17
CA ASN A 347 -10.02 14.43 -14.62
C ASN A 347 -8.85 14.49 -13.64
N PRO A 348 -7.91 13.55 -13.70
CA PRO A 348 -6.79 13.51 -12.78
C PRO A 348 -5.99 14.81 -12.84
N ALA A 349 -5.46 15.22 -11.70
CA ALA A 349 -4.54 16.35 -11.65
C ALA A 349 -3.17 15.91 -12.20
N ASP A 350 -2.36 16.91 -12.58
CA ASP A 350 -0.93 16.66 -12.80
C ASP A 350 -0.25 16.42 -11.43
N PRO A 351 0.39 15.27 -11.18
CA PRO A 351 1.07 15.02 -9.92
C PRO A 351 2.16 16.05 -9.59
N ALA A 352 2.82 16.64 -10.60
CA ALA A 352 3.85 17.63 -10.40
C ALA A 352 3.35 18.91 -9.67
N ARG A 353 2.03 19.19 -9.68
CA ARG A 353 1.48 20.35 -8.99
C ARG A 353 1.62 20.32 -7.47
N PHE A 354 1.79 19.13 -6.91
CA PHE A 354 1.90 18.94 -5.47
C PHE A 354 3.34 19.03 -4.96
N VAL A 355 4.33 18.68 -5.78
CA VAL A 355 5.71 18.43 -5.36
C VAL A 355 6.50 19.73 -5.21
N ASP A 356 7.13 19.92 -4.04
CA ASP A 356 8.11 20.98 -3.80
C ASP A 356 9.41 20.42 -3.20
N LEU A 357 10.41 20.21 -4.02
CA LEU A 357 11.71 19.65 -3.61
C LEU A 357 12.71 20.72 -3.12
N THR A 358 12.31 21.99 -3.02
CA THR A 358 13.20 23.09 -2.63
C THR A 358 13.87 22.82 -1.28
N HIS A 359 13.10 22.33 -0.31
CA HIS A 359 13.60 22.06 1.04
C HIS A 359 14.51 20.84 1.09
N LEU A 360 14.15 19.74 0.40
CA LEU A 360 15.00 18.55 0.29
C LEU A 360 16.36 18.88 -0.32
N ARG A 361 16.38 19.62 -1.43
CA ARG A 361 17.63 20.04 -2.10
C ARG A 361 18.47 20.98 -1.25
N ALA A 362 17.85 21.81 -0.42
CA ALA A 362 18.57 22.65 0.53
C ALA A 362 19.21 21.83 1.66
N LEU A 363 18.46 20.87 2.21
CA LEU A 363 18.92 19.98 3.30
C LEU A 363 19.99 18.98 2.84
N ALA A 364 20.02 18.60 1.56
CA ALA A 364 21.05 17.72 1.00
C ALA A 364 22.48 18.26 1.13
N LYS A 365 22.63 19.55 1.44
CA LYS A 365 23.92 20.19 1.66
C LYS A 365 24.40 20.09 3.11
N LEU A 366 23.58 19.60 4.03
CA LEU A 366 23.92 19.48 5.44
C LEU A 366 24.78 18.24 5.68
N PRO A 367 25.80 18.33 6.58
CA PRO A 367 26.73 17.21 6.83
C PRO A 367 26.04 15.93 7.34
N GLU A 368 24.97 16.06 8.10
CA GLU A 368 24.20 14.93 8.67
C GLU A 368 23.51 14.06 7.62
N PHE A 369 23.30 14.56 6.41
CA PHE A 369 22.70 13.82 5.30
C PHE A 369 23.72 13.43 4.20
N ALA A 370 24.95 13.92 4.26
CA ALA A 370 25.95 13.80 3.19
C ALA A 370 26.35 12.34 2.87
N ASN A 371 26.30 11.45 3.84
CA ASN A 371 26.72 10.04 3.69
C ASN A 371 25.54 9.07 3.53
N GLN A 372 24.33 9.57 3.40
CA GLN A 372 23.18 8.71 3.17
C GLN A 372 23.17 8.17 1.74
N THR A 373 22.70 6.93 1.59
CA THR A 373 22.53 6.25 0.31
C THR A 373 21.13 5.64 0.25
N ILE A 374 20.68 5.32 -0.94
CA ILE A 374 19.44 4.57 -1.13
C ILE A 374 19.62 3.17 -0.55
N ALA A 375 18.82 2.80 0.43
CA ALA A 375 18.93 1.57 1.20
C ALA A 375 17.70 0.66 1.09
N ILE A 376 16.78 0.94 0.17
CA ILE A 376 15.61 0.11 -0.05
C ILE A 376 16.04 -1.22 -0.66
N ALA A 377 15.97 -2.30 0.13
CA ALA A 377 16.34 -3.64 -0.32
C ALA A 377 15.08 -4.53 -0.42
N PRO A 378 15.06 -5.49 -1.37
CA PRO A 378 14.00 -6.49 -1.42
C PRO A 378 14.03 -7.34 -0.15
N ILE A 379 12.85 -7.59 0.44
CA ILE A 379 12.71 -8.57 1.53
C ILE A 379 12.59 -9.95 0.89
N ARG A 380 13.67 -10.73 0.95
CA ARG A 380 13.68 -12.09 0.42
C ARG A 380 13.18 -13.04 1.51
N THR A 381 12.05 -13.68 1.29
CA THR A 381 11.63 -14.85 2.09
C THR A 381 12.29 -16.09 1.49
N SER A 382 13.06 -16.81 2.29
CA SER A 382 13.83 -18.01 1.86
C SER A 382 13.00 -19.29 1.82
N THR A 383 11.70 -19.23 1.63
CA THR A 383 10.87 -20.45 1.56
C THR A 383 10.92 -21.03 0.16
N GLY A 384 11.52 -22.21 0.02
CA GLY A 384 11.49 -23.03 -1.19
C GLY A 384 10.11 -23.65 -1.44
N VAL A 385 9.08 -22.79 -1.52
CA VAL A 385 7.72 -23.20 -1.85
C VAL A 385 7.63 -23.45 -3.35
N ALA A 386 6.93 -24.49 -3.76
CA ALA A 386 6.67 -24.78 -5.17
C ALA A 386 5.82 -23.63 -5.76
N LEU A 387 6.44 -22.74 -6.52
CA LEU A 387 5.86 -21.55 -7.14
C LEU A 387 4.54 -21.79 -7.89
N GLU A 388 4.31 -23.03 -8.33
CA GLU A 388 3.13 -23.39 -9.12
C GLU A 388 1.84 -23.57 -8.29
N GLY A 389 1.98 -23.84 -6.97
CA GLY A 389 0.86 -24.10 -6.07
C GLY A 389 0.35 -22.87 -5.30
N ASP A 390 1.20 -21.86 -5.12
CA ASP A 390 0.99 -20.74 -4.20
C ASP A 390 1.09 -19.37 -4.88
N ALA A 391 0.61 -19.23 -6.12
CA ALA A 391 0.54 -17.94 -6.77
C ALA A 391 -0.44 -17.02 -6.02
N LEU A 392 0.05 -15.90 -5.46
CA LEU A 392 -0.78 -14.88 -4.81
C LEU A 392 -1.85 -14.33 -5.76
N LEU A 393 -1.47 -14.10 -7.01
CA LEU A 393 -2.37 -13.70 -8.08
C LEU A 393 -1.91 -14.29 -9.42
N SER A 394 -2.85 -14.42 -10.35
CA SER A 394 -2.56 -14.79 -11.73
C SER A 394 -3.27 -13.84 -12.69
N LYS A 395 -2.64 -13.54 -13.81
CA LYS A 395 -3.17 -12.68 -14.86
C LYS A 395 -2.97 -13.37 -16.22
N ASP A 396 -4.04 -13.47 -16.99
CA ASP A 396 -3.96 -13.97 -18.37
C ASP A 396 -3.41 -12.87 -19.28
N ILE A 397 -2.18 -13.05 -19.74
CA ILE A 397 -1.52 -12.19 -20.73
C ILE A 397 -1.18 -13.07 -21.94
N ARG A 398 -1.62 -12.64 -23.11
CA ARG A 398 -1.40 -13.39 -24.37
C ARG A 398 -0.44 -12.65 -25.26
N PHE A 399 0.83 -13.01 -25.19
CA PHE A 399 1.84 -12.51 -26.11
C PHE A 399 1.63 -13.05 -27.51
N PHE A 400 1.81 -12.21 -28.51
CA PHE A 400 1.78 -12.55 -29.92
C PHE A 400 3.19 -12.86 -30.40
N PHE A 401 3.31 -13.95 -31.17
CA PHE A 401 4.57 -14.41 -31.73
C PHE A 401 4.41 -14.57 -33.25
N GLU A 402 5.51 -14.46 -33.97
CA GLU A 402 5.54 -14.82 -35.38
C GLU A 402 5.09 -16.26 -35.57
N PRO A 403 4.43 -16.62 -36.72
CA PRO A 403 3.93 -17.96 -36.94
C PRO A 403 5.02 -19.05 -36.81
N ASN A 404 4.72 -20.07 -36.02
CA ASN A 404 5.65 -21.19 -35.69
C ASN A 404 7.01 -20.77 -35.14
N SER A 405 7.10 -19.63 -34.52
CA SER A 405 8.32 -19.01 -33.99
C SER A 405 8.17 -18.70 -32.48
N SER A 406 9.30 -18.54 -31.81
CA SER A 406 9.41 -17.93 -30.45
C SER A 406 9.78 -16.43 -30.51
N VAL A 407 9.87 -15.85 -31.70
CA VAL A 407 10.11 -14.42 -31.85
C VAL A 407 8.82 -13.66 -31.56
N LEU A 408 8.89 -12.70 -30.62
CA LEU A 408 7.77 -11.81 -30.36
C LEU A 408 7.43 -10.99 -31.59
N ASP A 409 6.14 -10.98 -31.96
CA ASP A 409 5.64 -10.20 -33.08
C ASP A 409 5.81 -8.71 -32.77
N LYS A 410 6.63 -8.03 -33.57
CA LYS A 410 6.95 -6.60 -33.42
C LYS A 410 5.83 -5.69 -33.93
N GLU A 411 4.93 -6.22 -34.77
CA GLU A 411 3.78 -5.46 -35.27
C GLU A 411 2.62 -5.49 -34.29
N ALA A 412 2.61 -6.45 -33.32
CA ALA A 412 1.62 -6.52 -32.28
C ALA A 412 1.97 -5.51 -31.17
N THR A 413 1.34 -4.34 -31.20
CA THR A 413 1.53 -3.23 -30.24
C THR A 413 1.19 -3.64 -28.80
N GLU A 414 0.31 -4.62 -28.64
CA GLU A 414 -0.09 -5.18 -27.33
C GLU A 414 1.09 -5.81 -26.59
N ASN A 415 2.06 -6.40 -27.31
CA ASN A 415 3.24 -7.01 -26.68
C ASN A 415 4.04 -6.03 -25.84
N ALA A 416 4.23 -4.81 -26.35
CA ALA A 416 4.94 -3.75 -25.60
C ALA A 416 4.19 -3.38 -24.32
N GLY A 417 2.86 -3.17 -24.40
CA GLY A 417 2.04 -2.86 -23.23
C GLY A 417 2.03 -3.98 -22.19
N TYR A 418 2.06 -5.25 -22.61
CA TYR A 418 2.14 -6.39 -21.69
C TYR A 418 3.50 -6.49 -20.99
N LEU A 419 4.60 -6.26 -21.71
CA LEU A 419 5.94 -6.20 -21.12
C LEU A 419 6.04 -5.06 -20.11
N ASP A 420 5.53 -3.88 -20.45
CA ASP A 420 5.52 -2.73 -19.55
C ASP A 420 4.68 -2.99 -18.30
N THR A 421 3.53 -3.66 -18.43
CA THR A 421 2.70 -4.06 -17.27
C THR A 421 3.49 -4.95 -16.32
N ILE A 422 4.19 -5.97 -16.83
CA ILE A 422 4.97 -6.88 -15.97
C ILE A 422 6.17 -6.14 -15.36
N LYS A 423 6.87 -5.31 -16.13
CA LYS A 423 8.00 -4.50 -15.63
C LYS A 423 7.57 -3.57 -14.50
N ASN A 424 6.48 -2.84 -14.69
CA ASN A 424 5.93 -1.93 -13.68
C ASN A 424 5.59 -2.68 -12.39
N PHE A 425 4.96 -3.86 -12.50
CA PHE A 425 4.67 -4.69 -11.34
C PHE A 425 5.95 -5.13 -10.61
N LEU A 426 6.97 -5.59 -11.34
CA LEU A 426 8.25 -6.00 -10.77
C LEU A 426 9.02 -4.83 -10.12
N GLN A 427 8.88 -3.62 -10.65
CA GLN A 427 9.49 -2.41 -10.06
C GLN A 427 8.90 -2.07 -8.70
N VAL A 428 7.57 -2.13 -8.54
CA VAL A 428 6.91 -1.83 -7.26
C VAL A 428 6.91 -3.02 -6.30
N SER A 429 7.32 -4.20 -6.76
CA SER A 429 7.33 -5.44 -5.96
C SER A 429 8.70 -6.10 -5.95
N PRO A 430 9.72 -5.47 -5.36
CA PRO A 430 11.07 -6.01 -5.32
C PRO A 430 11.11 -7.34 -4.54
N GLY A 431 11.70 -8.36 -5.17
CA GLY A 431 11.76 -9.72 -4.61
C GLY A 431 10.61 -10.64 -5.02
N SER A 432 9.63 -10.15 -5.74
CA SER A 432 8.58 -10.99 -6.35
C SER A 432 9.14 -11.87 -7.45
N ILE A 433 8.50 -13.03 -7.64
CA ILE A 433 8.84 -14.01 -8.67
C ILE A 433 7.67 -14.11 -9.63
N VAL A 434 7.95 -13.96 -10.92
CA VAL A 434 6.97 -14.14 -11.99
C VAL A 434 7.18 -15.51 -12.64
N LEU A 435 6.13 -16.34 -12.64
CA LEU A 435 6.12 -17.59 -13.36
C LEU A 435 5.47 -17.40 -14.72
N LEU A 436 6.26 -17.52 -15.80
CA LEU A 436 5.79 -17.46 -17.17
C LEU A 436 5.43 -18.87 -17.65
N ARG A 437 4.19 -19.06 -18.08
CA ARG A 437 3.72 -20.33 -18.63
C ARG A 437 3.45 -20.17 -20.13
N GLY A 438 4.17 -20.93 -20.94
CA GLY A 438 3.85 -21.09 -22.34
C GLY A 438 2.81 -22.17 -22.56
N HIS A 439 1.86 -21.92 -23.45
CA HIS A 439 0.86 -22.90 -23.85
C HIS A 439 0.92 -23.11 -25.36
N VAL A 440 0.57 -24.31 -25.78
CA VAL A 440 0.32 -24.66 -27.18
C VAL A 440 -1.03 -25.35 -27.28
N ASP A 441 -1.78 -25.06 -28.33
CA ASP A 441 -3.06 -25.74 -28.56
C ASP A 441 -2.86 -27.16 -29.09
N ASN A 442 -3.89 -27.94 -28.99
CA ASN A 442 -3.96 -29.32 -29.52
C ASN A 442 -4.88 -29.44 -30.74
N ALA A 443 -5.19 -28.35 -31.42
CA ALA A 443 -6.17 -28.30 -32.49
C ALA A 443 -5.85 -29.24 -33.68
N ARG A 444 -4.56 -29.55 -33.89
CA ARG A 444 -4.12 -30.38 -35.02
C ARG A 444 -3.78 -31.83 -34.66
N VAL A 445 -4.05 -32.26 -33.43
CA VAL A 445 -3.70 -33.64 -32.99
C VAL A 445 -4.36 -34.71 -33.88
N ALA A 446 -5.65 -34.54 -34.18
CA ALA A 446 -6.38 -35.48 -35.07
C ALA A 446 -5.83 -35.52 -36.51
N GLU A 447 -5.27 -34.41 -37.03
CA GLU A 447 -4.58 -34.36 -38.31
C GLU A 447 -3.27 -35.16 -38.24
N PHE A 448 -2.45 -34.95 -37.25
CA PHE A 448 -1.18 -35.66 -37.08
C PHE A 448 -1.38 -37.16 -36.84
N GLU A 449 -2.45 -37.53 -36.15
CA GLU A 449 -2.77 -38.94 -35.95
C GLU A 449 -3.15 -39.63 -37.28
N ARG A 450 -3.90 -38.98 -38.14
CA ARG A 450 -4.28 -39.44 -39.43
C ARG A 450 -3.10 -39.55 -40.40
N ASP A 451 -2.17 -38.56 -40.37
CA ASP A 451 -1.07 -38.45 -41.30
C ASP A 451 0.15 -39.30 -40.94
N GLY A 452 0.36 -39.65 -39.69
CA GLY A 452 1.53 -40.41 -39.22
C GLY A 452 1.34 -41.19 -37.93
N GLY A 453 0.09 -41.35 -37.48
CA GLY A 453 -0.26 -42.13 -36.28
C GLY A 453 0.32 -41.57 -35.01
N GLN A 454 0.29 -42.37 -33.96
CA GLN A 454 0.76 -41.97 -32.62
C GLN A 454 2.24 -41.56 -32.55
N ALA A 455 3.07 -42.03 -33.50
CA ALA A 455 4.48 -41.63 -33.55
C ALA A 455 4.63 -40.16 -33.97
N LEU A 456 3.85 -39.73 -34.95
CA LEU A 456 3.84 -38.33 -35.38
C LEU A 456 3.24 -37.42 -34.30
N VAL A 457 2.15 -37.85 -33.65
CA VAL A 457 1.53 -37.11 -32.54
C VAL A 457 2.56 -36.86 -31.43
N ARG A 458 3.29 -37.88 -30.98
CA ARG A 458 4.34 -37.73 -29.96
C ARG A 458 5.46 -36.78 -30.36
N ASN A 459 5.92 -36.88 -31.61
CA ASN A 459 6.99 -36.01 -32.14
C ASN A 459 6.53 -34.55 -32.21
N MET A 460 5.30 -34.30 -32.66
CA MET A 460 4.73 -32.96 -32.72
C MET A 460 4.44 -32.39 -31.35
N ALA A 461 4.03 -33.21 -30.35
CA ALA A 461 3.88 -32.80 -28.99
C ALA A 461 5.20 -32.34 -28.35
N LEU A 462 6.31 -33.06 -28.60
CA LEU A 462 7.64 -32.66 -28.14
C LEU A 462 8.08 -31.32 -28.75
N LYS A 463 7.83 -31.11 -30.07
CA LYS A 463 8.12 -29.84 -30.75
C LYS A 463 7.27 -28.70 -30.16
N ALA A 464 6.00 -28.97 -29.91
CA ALA A 464 5.09 -27.98 -29.30
C ALA A 464 5.51 -27.60 -27.90
N MET A 465 5.93 -28.56 -27.06
CA MET A 465 6.48 -28.28 -25.73
C MET A 465 7.78 -27.45 -25.80
N ALA A 466 8.68 -27.78 -26.73
CA ALA A 466 9.91 -27.01 -26.95
C ALA A 466 9.62 -25.58 -27.36
N LEU A 467 8.68 -25.37 -28.30
CA LEU A 467 8.26 -24.06 -28.75
C LEU A 467 7.59 -23.25 -27.61
N SER A 468 6.73 -23.88 -26.82
CA SER A 468 6.09 -23.29 -25.65
C SER A 468 7.13 -22.76 -24.65
N ARG A 469 8.15 -23.57 -24.35
CA ARG A 469 9.26 -23.17 -23.48
C ARG A 469 10.05 -22.00 -24.09
N GLN A 470 10.43 -22.09 -25.35
CA GLN A 470 11.17 -21.02 -26.05
C GLN A 470 10.39 -19.69 -26.06
N ARG A 471 9.06 -19.72 -26.18
CA ARG A 471 8.21 -18.54 -26.10
C ARG A 471 8.22 -17.91 -24.69
N ALA A 472 8.12 -18.73 -23.64
CA ALA A 472 8.25 -18.23 -22.28
C ALA A 472 9.64 -17.63 -22.02
N GLU A 473 10.71 -18.27 -22.54
CA GLU A 473 12.08 -17.77 -22.47
C GLU A 473 12.24 -16.43 -23.22
N ALA A 474 11.65 -16.29 -24.40
CA ALA A 474 11.68 -15.05 -25.19
C ALA A 474 10.99 -13.88 -24.46
N VAL A 475 9.88 -14.14 -23.76
CA VAL A 475 9.23 -13.11 -22.91
C VAL A 475 10.13 -12.75 -21.72
N ARG A 476 10.70 -13.75 -21.05
CA ARG A 476 11.65 -13.50 -19.94
C ARG A 476 12.84 -12.64 -20.39
N ASP A 477 13.42 -12.93 -21.55
CA ASP A 477 14.58 -12.22 -22.06
C ASP A 477 14.25 -10.80 -22.56
N ALA A 478 12.96 -10.50 -22.79
CA ALA A 478 12.45 -9.18 -23.13
C ALA A 478 12.08 -8.34 -21.89
N LEU A 479 11.86 -8.99 -20.73
CA LEU A 479 11.64 -8.34 -19.44
C LEU A 479 12.95 -7.86 -18.83
#